data_a570820e3334eb9b0625d44b158184c9
#
_entry.id   a570820e3334eb9b0625d44b158184c9
#
_cell.length_a   1.000
_cell.length_b   1.000
_cell.length_c   1.000
_cell.angle_alpha   90.00
_cell.angle_beta   90.00
_cell.angle_gamma   90.00
#
_symmetry.space_group_name_H-M   'P 1'
#
loop_
_entity.id
_entity.type
_entity.pdbx_description
1 polymer ?
#
loop_
_entity_poly.entity_id
_entity_poly.type
_entity_poly.pdbx_seq_one_letter_code
_entity_poly.pdbx_strand_id
1 'polypeptide(L)'
;TVFIYGMGFSSMMANYLGKKLLVLGIKCILSDGADSIGIFENNMESIGVFIAFSRSGRSPYVLNRVKTAEENSIFTVGFTHAGDSPLKEHSDCVIEVEDDNPLDDRNMKPTLYFAKTMMMIELLIYEYYRISIK
;
A
#
# COMPACT_ATOMS: atom_id res chain seq x y z
N THR A 1 14.50 4.00 -1.35
CA THR A 1 13.28 4.45 -2.04
C THR A 1 12.11 3.54 -1.68
N VAL A 2 10.97 4.14 -1.42
CA VAL A 2 9.72 3.43 -1.14
C VAL A 2 8.89 3.40 -2.42
N PHE A 3 8.43 2.21 -2.81
CA PHE A 3 7.51 2.05 -3.93
C PHE A 3 6.09 1.87 -3.38
N ILE A 4 5.15 2.68 -3.83
CA ILE A 4 3.78 2.66 -3.33
C ILE A 4 2.83 2.42 -4.49
N TYR A 5 1.95 1.43 -4.33
CA TYR A 5 1.05 1.02 -5.40
C TYR A 5 -0.36 0.76 -4.87
N GLY A 6 -1.35 1.22 -5.62
CA GLY A 6 -2.76 0.93 -5.41
C GLY A 6 -3.54 1.31 -6.65
N MET A 7 -4.73 0.73 -6.82
CA MET A 7 -5.60 1.01 -7.97
C MET A 7 -6.93 1.57 -7.50
N GLY A 8 -7.58 2.36 -8.36
CA GLY A 8 -8.88 2.95 -8.07
C GLY A 8 -8.85 3.82 -6.83
N PHE A 9 -9.80 3.64 -5.92
CA PHE A 9 -9.82 4.40 -4.67
C PHE A 9 -8.59 4.15 -3.82
N SER A 10 -8.00 2.98 -3.91
CA SER A 10 -6.76 2.67 -3.18
C SER A 10 -5.57 3.49 -3.66
N SER A 11 -5.57 3.92 -4.93
CA SER A 11 -4.52 4.79 -5.44
C SER A 11 -4.54 6.16 -4.78
N MET A 12 -5.72 6.62 -4.35
CA MET A 12 -5.84 7.88 -3.61
C MET A 12 -5.15 7.78 -2.26
N MET A 13 -5.28 6.64 -1.59
CA MET A 13 -4.60 6.38 -0.32
C MET A 13 -3.09 6.31 -0.53
N ALA A 14 -2.66 5.62 -1.59
CA ALA A 14 -1.25 5.51 -1.94
C ALA A 14 -0.63 6.90 -2.20
N ASN A 15 -1.34 7.74 -2.95
CA ASN A 15 -0.88 9.10 -3.25
C ASN A 15 -0.78 9.95 -1.97
N TYR A 16 -1.74 9.81 -1.08
CA TYR A 16 -1.73 10.55 0.18
C TYR A 16 -0.50 10.17 1.01
N LEU A 17 -0.25 8.88 1.18
CA LEU A 17 0.93 8.41 1.92
C LEU A 17 2.21 8.91 1.26
N GLY A 18 2.29 8.81 -0.06
CA GLY A 18 3.47 9.24 -0.79
C GLY A 18 3.80 10.71 -0.56
N LYS A 19 2.78 11.57 -0.60
CA LYS A 19 2.98 12.99 -0.34
C LYS A 19 3.47 13.24 1.09
N LYS A 20 2.91 12.54 2.06
CA LYS A 20 3.33 12.66 3.45
C LYS A 20 4.80 12.25 3.62
N LEU A 21 5.21 11.16 2.98
CA LEU A 21 6.59 10.70 3.05
C LEU A 21 7.56 11.66 2.34
N LEU A 22 7.15 12.19 1.20
CA LEU A 22 7.98 13.16 0.46
C LEU A 22 8.22 14.43 1.28
N VAL A 23 7.21 14.90 2.03
CA VAL A 23 7.38 16.04 2.92
C VAL A 23 8.43 15.75 3.98
N LEU A 24 8.56 14.50 4.40
CA LEU A 24 9.56 14.07 5.38
C LEU A 24 10.93 13.77 4.75
N GLY A 25 11.07 13.97 3.44
CA GLY A 25 12.35 13.74 2.76
C GLY A 25 12.57 12.31 2.32
N ILE A 26 11.55 11.45 2.41
CA ILE A 26 11.65 10.05 1.99
C ILE A 26 11.29 9.97 0.51
N LYS A 27 12.20 9.41 -0.30
CA LYS A 27 11.98 9.27 -1.73
C LYS A 27 10.97 8.16 -2.00
N CYS A 28 9.98 8.47 -2.83
CA CYS A 28 8.91 7.55 -3.18
C CYS A 28 8.71 7.49 -4.69
N ILE A 29 8.35 6.30 -5.17
CA ILE A 29 7.84 6.10 -6.52
C ILE A 29 6.38 5.72 -6.37
N LEU A 30 5.49 6.53 -6.93
CA LEU A 30 4.05 6.30 -6.89
C LEU A 30 3.59 5.72 -8.21
N SER A 31 2.78 4.67 -8.17
CA SER A 31 2.28 4.01 -9.35
C SER A 31 0.87 3.51 -9.11
N ASP A 32 0.00 3.62 -10.11
CA ASP A 32 -1.41 3.28 -9.94
C ASP A 32 -2.04 2.57 -11.14
N GLY A 33 -1.34 2.42 -12.23
CA GLY A 33 -1.90 1.82 -13.43
C GLY A 33 -1.55 0.36 -13.61
N ALA A 34 -2.29 -0.33 -14.49
CA ALA A 34 -2.02 -1.71 -14.82
C ALA A 34 -0.69 -1.88 -15.55
N ASP A 35 -0.25 -0.84 -16.25
CA ASP A 35 0.98 -0.82 -17.04
C ASP A 35 2.21 -0.41 -16.22
N SER A 36 2.04 -0.19 -14.94
CA SER A 36 3.10 0.30 -14.07
C SER A 36 4.13 -0.77 -13.68
N ILE A 37 3.95 -2.01 -14.11
CA ILE A 37 4.86 -3.10 -13.74
C ILE A 37 6.29 -2.81 -14.21
N GLY A 38 6.45 -2.17 -15.37
CA GLY A 38 7.77 -1.80 -15.86
C GLY A 38 8.46 -0.76 -14.99
N ILE A 39 7.69 0.16 -14.41
CA ILE A 39 8.24 1.14 -13.47
C ILE A 39 8.79 0.40 -12.25
N PHE A 40 8.04 -0.56 -11.74
CA PHE A 40 8.49 -1.36 -10.61
C PHE A 40 9.75 -2.17 -10.95
N GLU A 41 9.68 -2.95 -12.04
CA GLU A 41 10.77 -3.84 -12.43
C GLU A 41 12.07 -3.10 -12.74
N ASN A 42 11.97 -1.95 -13.41
CA ASN A 42 13.16 -1.19 -13.81
C ASN A 42 13.76 -0.32 -12.71
N ASN A 43 13.09 -0.20 -11.57
CA ASN A 43 13.57 0.58 -10.44
C ASN A 43 13.81 -0.28 -9.20
N MET A 44 13.72 -1.58 -9.34
CA MET A 44 13.72 -2.51 -8.22
C MET A 44 14.98 -2.43 -7.36
N GLU A 45 16.14 -2.16 -7.96
CA GLU A 45 17.39 -2.06 -7.23
C GLU A 45 17.40 -0.93 -6.20
N SER A 46 16.63 0.15 -6.45
CA SER A 46 16.56 1.28 -5.53
C SER A 46 15.45 1.13 -4.49
N ILE A 47 14.58 0.13 -4.64
CA ILE A 47 13.42 -0.04 -3.78
C ILE A 47 13.78 -0.89 -2.58
N GLY A 48 13.70 -0.29 -1.39
CA GLY A 48 13.91 -1.00 -0.14
C GLY A 48 12.61 -1.47 0.52
N VAL A 49 11.51 -0.75 0.25
CA VAL A 49 10.20 -1.06 0.83
C VAL A 49 9.13 -0.90 -0.24
N PHE A 50 8.24 -1.88 -0.31
CA PHE A 50 7.06 -1.82 -1.17
C PHE A 50 5.82 -1.72 -0.28
N ILE A 51 5.00 -0.69 -0.49
CA ILE A 51 3.74 -0.51 0.23
C ILE A 51 2.60 -0.69 -0.77
N ALA A 52 1.78 -1.70 -0.53
CA ALA A 52 0.68 -2.07 -1.40
C ALA A 52 -0.65 -1.77 -0.72
N PHE A 53 -1.56 -1.12 -1.46
CA PHE A 53 -2.90 -0.84 -0.99
C PHE A 53 -3.89 -1.67 -1.79
N SER A 54 -4.65 -2.53 -1.12
CA SER A 54 -5.73 -3.28 -1.73
C SER A 54 -6.79 -3.57 -0.70
N ARG A 55 -7.98 -2.98 -0.85
CA ARG A 55 -9.08 -3.17 0.09
C ARG A 55 -9.43 -4.64 0.23
N SER A 56 -9.62 -5.35 -0.87
CA SER A 56 -9.95 -6.77 -0.86
C SER A 56 -8.76 -7.67 -0.55
N GLY A 57 -7.55 -7.17 -0.81
CA GLY A 57 -6.34 -7.99 -0.72
C GLY A 57 -6.22 -9.02 -1.83
N ARG A 58 -7.05 -8.91 -2.88
CA ARG A 58 -7.16 -9.90 -3.94
C ARG A 58 -6.93 -9.33 -5.34
N SER A 59 -6.59 -8.06 -5.46
CA SER A 59 -6.34 -7.43 -6.75
C SER A 59 -5.20 -8.14 -7.48
N PRO A 60 -5.44 -8.69 -8.69
CA PRO A 60 -4.40 -9.40 -9.44
C PRO A 60 -3.17 -8.53 -9.73
N TYR A 61 -3.37 -7.26 -10.03
CA TYR A 61 -2.26 -6.34 -10.31
C TYR A 61 -1.42 -6.09 -9.09
N VAL A 62 -2.06 -5.93 -7.93
CA VAL A 62 -1.34 -5.73 -6.67
C VAL A 62 -0.59 -7.01 -6.30
N LEU A 63 -1.26 -8.17 -6.38
CA LEU A 63 -0.65 -9.44 -6.02
C LEU A 63 0.52 -9.81 -6.92
N ASN A 64 0.45 -9.48 -8.20
CA ASN A 64 1.55 -9.72 -9.12
C ASN A 64 2.81 -9.00 -8.64
N ARG A 65 2.68 -7.73 -8.28
CA ARG A 65 3.81 -6.93 -7.82
C ARG A 65 4.31 -7.36 -6.45
N VAL A 66 3.40 -7.73 -5.57
CA VAL A 66 3.76 -8.22 -4.23
C VAL A 66 4.59 -9.51 -4.34
N LYS A 67 4.19 -10.42 -5.20
CA LYS A 67 4.93 -11.67 -5.41
C LYS A 67 6.32 -11.41 -5.99
N THR A 68 6.42 -10.48 -6.92
CA THR A 68 7.70 -10.07 -7.48
C THR A 68 8.59 -9.46 -6.40
N ALA A 69 8.03 -8.64 -5.53
CA ALA A 69 8.77 -8.06 -4.40
C ALA A 69 9.27 -9.16 -3.46
N GLU A 70 8.42 -10.12 -3.15
CA GLU A 70 8.78 -11.26 -2.29
C GLU A 70 9.94 -12.06 -2.89
N GLU A 71 9.88 -12.34 -4.18
CA GLU A 71 10.93 -13.08 -4.89
C GLU A 71 12.27 -12.34 -4.89
N ASN A 72 12.25 -11.04 -4.78
CA ASN A 72 13.44 -10.20 -4.78
C ASN A 72 13.81 -9.66 -3.40
N SER A 73 13.23 -10.25 -2.36
CA SER A 73 13.51 -9.92 -0.95
C SER A 73 13.29 -8.44 -0.61
N ILE A 74 12.29 -7.82 -1.25
CA ILE A 74 11.88 -6.45 -0.94
C ILE A 74 10.85 -6.51 0.18
N PHE A 75 11.09 -5.78 1.26
CA PHE A 75 10.16 -5.74 2.39
C PHE A 75 8.82 -5.15 1.95
N THR A 76 7.73 -5.88 2.20
CA THR A 76 6.39 -5.51 1.73
C THR A 76 5.46 -5.22 2.90
N VAL A 77 4.80 -4.07 2.81
CA VAL A 77 3.76 -3.66 3.75
C VAL A 77 2.42 -3.64 2.99
N GLY A 78 1.44 -4.38 3.48
CA GLY A 78 0.12 -4.40 2.87
C GLY A 78 -0.90 -3.64 3.71
N PHE A 79 -1.62 -2.71 3.09
CA PHE A 79 -2.80 -2.08 3.68
C PHE A 79 -4.02 -2.77 3.09
N THR A 80 -4.82 -3.42 3.92
CA THR A 80 -5.97 -4.19 3.45
C THR A 80 -7.01 -4.32 4.55
N HIS A 81 -8.16 -4.92 4.22
CA HIS A 81 -9.20 -5.17 5.21
C HIS A 81 -8.73 -6.17 6.28
N ALA A 82 -9.31 -6.08 7.46
CA ALA A 82 -9.10 -7.08 8.50
C ALA A 82 -9.74 -8.41 8.08
N GLY A 83 -8.96 -9.46 8.04
CA GLY A 83 -9.37 -10.77 7.59
C GLY A 83 -8.35 -11.40 6.67
N ASP A 84 -8.57 -12.64 6.30
CA ASP A 84 -7.62 -13.36 5.47
C ASP A 84 -7.69 -12.90 4.01
N SER A 85 -6.54 -12.79 3.38
CA SER A 85 -6.43 -12.46 1.98
C SER A 85 -5.04 -12.85 1.45
N PRO A 86 -4.91 -13.03 0.13
CA PRO A 86 -3.59 -13.28 -0.47
C PRO A 86 -2.57 -12.19 -0.20
N LEU A 87 -3.00 -10.93 -0.18
CA LEU A 87 -2.08 -9.83 0.13
C LEU A 87 -1.49 -10.00 1.53
N LYS A 88 -2.33 -10.37 2.49
CA LYS A 88 -1.88 -10.59 3.85
C LYS A 88 -0.87 -11.73 3.94
N GLU A 89 -1.10 -12.81 3.19
CA GLU A 89 -0.21 -13.97 3.21
C GLU A 89 1.19 -13.67 2.65
N HIS A 90 1.27 -12.74 1.69
CA HIS A 90 2.51 -12.44 0.98
C HIS A 90 3.20 -11.16 1.47
N SER A 91 2.66 -10.49 2.48
CA SER A 91 3.24 -9.27 3.03
C SER A 91 4.05 -9.57 4.28
N ASP A 92 5.16 -8.85 4.46
CA ASP A 92 5.97 -8.97 5.67
C ASP A 92 5.30 -8.28 6.86
N CYS A 93 4.56 -7.22 6.59
CA CYS A 93 3.82 -6.47 7.59
C CYS A 93 2.47 -6.09 7.01
N VAL A 94 1.41 -6.18 7.82
CA VAL A 94 0.06 -5.87 7.36
C VAL A 94 -0.55 -4.83 8.28
N ILE A 95 -1.10 -3.79 7.67
CA ILE A 95 -1.92 -2.80 8.38
C ILE A 95 -3.37 -3.10 8.04
N GLU A 96 -4.08 -3.68 8.99
CA GLU A 96 -5.44 -4.12 8.80
C GLU A 96 -6.44 -3.02 9.16
N VAL A 97 -7.48 -2.90 8.35
CA VAL A 97 -8.54 -1.93 8.55
C VAL A 97 -9.88 -2.67 8.49
N GLU A 98 -10.71 -2.49 9.49
CA GLU A 98 -12.03 -3.11 9.52
C GLU A 98 -12.89 -2.64 8.36
N ASP A 99 -13.61 -3.58 7.75
CA ASP A 99 -14.43 -3.33 6.58
C ASP A 99 -15.62 -4.29 6.59
N ASP A 100 -16.81 -3.74 6.54
CA ASP A 100 -18.05 -4.53 6.56
C ASP A 100 -18.32 -5.21 5.22
N ASN A 101 -17.67 -4.77 4.15
CA ASN A 101 -17.94 -5.29 2.82
C ASN A 101 -16.68 -5.27 1.96
N PRO A 102 -15.64 -6.05 2.33
CA PRO A 102 -14.33 -5.96 1.68
C PRO A 102 -14.32 -6.40 0.22
N LEU A 103 -15.36 -7.12 -0.23
CA LEU A 103 -15.44 -7.59 -1.61
C LEU A 103 -16.31 -6.68 -2.49
N ASP A 104 -16.71 -5.52 -2.01
CA ASP A 104 -17.39 -4.51 -2.83
C ASP A 104 -16.36 -3.80 -3.71
N ASP A 105 -15.89 -4.51 -4.72
CA ASP A 105 -14.82 -4.04 -5.61
C ASP A 105 -15.26 -2.87 -6.50
N ARG A 106 -16.57 -2.68 -6.67
CA ARG A 106 -17.11 -1.54 -7.41
C ARG A 106 -17.25 -0.30 -6.54
N ASN A 107 -17.06 -0.44 -5.24
CA ASN A 107 -17.20 0.65 -4.27
C ASN A 107 -18.58 1.30 -4.36
N MET A 108 -19.61 0.49 -4.52
CA MET A 108 -20.98 0.96 -4.71
C MET A 108 -21.64 1.36 -3.41
N LYS A 109 -21.24 0.81 -2.30
CA LYS A 109 -21.83 1.05 -0.99
C LYS A 109 -21.00 2.02 -0.16
N PRO A 110 -21.63 2.91 0.61
CA PRO A 110 -20.88 3.73 1.55
C PRO A 110 -20.05 2.88 2.50
N THR A 111 -18.85 3.33 2.80
CA THR A 111 -17.94 2.62 3.68
C THR A 111 -17.07 3.60 4.46
N LEU A 112 -16.69 3.21 5.66
CA LEU A 112 -15.70 3.94 6.43
C LEU A 112 -14.28 3.41 6.21
N TYR A 113 -14.13 2.39 5.36
CA TYR A 113 -12.83 1.76 5.15
C TYR A 113 -11.76 2.76 4.73
N PHE A 114 -12.07 3.60 3.73
CA PHE A 114 -11.07 4.55 3.21
C PHE A 114 -10.74 5.63 4.23
N ALA A 115 -11.74 6.11 5.00
CA ALA A 115 -11.48 7.07 6.06
C ALA A 115 -10.60 6.46 7.16
N LYS A 116 -10.86 5.21 7.54
CA LYS A 116 -10.03 4.50 8.51
C LYS A 116 -8.62 4.26 7.98
N THR A 117 -8.48 3.96 6.69
CA THR A 117 -7.17 3.79 6.07
C THR A 117 -6.38 5.09 6.13
N MET A 118 -7.02 6.23 5.86
CA MET A 118 -6.37 7.54 6.00
C MET A 118 -5.89 7.77 7.43
N MET A 119 -6.71 7.39 8.41
CA MET A 119 -6.32 7.49 9.81
C MET A 119 -5.09 6.63 10.10
N MET A 120 -5.05 5.40 9.58
CA MET A 120 -3.89 4.52 9.78
C MET A 120 -2.64 5.08 9.14
N ILE A 121 -2.77 5.73 8.00
CA ILE A 121 -1.65 6.41 7.36
C ILE A 121 -1.11 7.52 8.28
N GLU A 122 -2.00 8.34 8.85
CA GLU A 122 -1.57 9.40 9.76
C GLU A 122 -0.89 8.83 11.00
N LEU A 123 -1.39 7.73 11.53
CA LEU A 123 -0.76 7.08 12.68
C LEU A 123 0.64 6.55 12.33
N LEU A 124 0.80 5.99 11.15
CA LEU A 124 2.09 5.50 10.66
C LEU A 124 3.09 6.68 10.58
N ILE A 125 2.67 7.78 9.97
CA ILE A 125 3.49 8.98 9.84
C ILE A 125 3.85 9.53 11.21
N TYR A 126 2.89 9.57 12.13
CA TYR A 126 3.09 10.04 13.49
C TYR A 126 4.16 9.20 14.21
N GLU A 127 4.08 7.87 14.09
CA GLU A 127 5.07 6.97 14.68
C GLU A 127 6.45 7.17 14.06
N TYR A 128 6.52 7.32 12.75
CA TYR A 128 7.80 7.58 12.08
C TYR A 128 8.42 8.88 12.58
N TYR A 129 7.60 9.94 12.66
CA TYR A 129 8.06 11.22 13.15
C TYR A 129 8.59 11.11 14.60
N ARG A 130 7.84 10.43 15.45
CA ARG A 130 8.21 10.24 16.85
C ARG A 130 9.54 9.51 17.00
N ILE A 131 9.80 8.53 16.18
CA ILE A 131 11.01 7.70 16.26
C ILE A 131 12.22 8.40 15.61
N SER A 132 12.01 9.01 14.47
CA SER A 132 13.09 9.45 13.59
C SER A 132 13.45 10.93 13.72
N ILE A 133 12.51 11.76 14.14
CA ILE A 133 12.69 13.21 14.23
C ILE A 133 12.52 13.61 15.70
N LYS A 134 13.62 13.86 16.35
CA LYS A 134 13.62 14.22 17.78
C LYS A 134 14.03 15.66 17.99
#